data_0189c7c0071e3046332e9bc3a1b54760
#
_entry.id   0189c7c0071e3046332e9bc3a1b54760
#
_cell.length_a   1.000
_cell.length_b   1.000
_cell.length_c   1.000
_cell.angle_alpha   90.00
_cell.angle_beta   90.00
_cell.angle_gamma   90.00
#
_symmetry.space_group_name_H-M   'P 1'
#
loop_
_entity.id
_entity.type
_entity.pdbx_description
1 polymer ?
#
loop_
_entity_poly.entity_id
_entity_poly.type
_entity_poly.pdbx_seq_one_letter_code
_entity_poly.pdbx_strand_id
1 'polypeptide(L)'
;MKKKIILILLAVAAGMVATVVGVHVERIDYVVCDGVLHIESSQFWGLKKSSWQCPIKDITNVRRRVYSVRTGTLTLLVGDSPYGEIKLGKYRITKELEKCFQPGYQGERIEVSEFTHRTILPLLLFCIAVIAYRELRGVMRKEKRDEH
;
A
#
# COMPACT_ATOMS: atom_id res chain seq x y z
N MET A 1 20.70 -27.50 23.90
CA MET A 1 19.37 -27.72 23.25
C MET A 1 18.38 -26.58 23.49
N LYS A 2 17.96 -26.28 24.74
CA LYS A 2 16.95 -25.24 25.04
C LYS A 2 17.25 -23.85 24.46
N LYS A 3 18.49 -23.34 24.51
CA LYS A 3 18.87 -22.03 23.98
C LYS A 3 18.68 -21.91 22.46
N LYS A 4 19.00 -22.96 21.69
CA LYS A 4 18.82 -22.97 20.22
C LYS A 4 17.34 -22.96 19.84
N ILE A 5 16.49 -23.72 20.55
CA ILE A 5 15.05 -23.76 20.33
C ILE A 5 14.41 -22.36 20.59
N ILE A 6 14.84 -21.69 21.67
CA ILE A 6 14.37 -20.34 22.01
C ILE A 6 14.75 -19.34 20.91
N LEU A 7 16.00 -19.40 20.40
CA LEU A 7 16.46 -18.49 19.35
C LEU A 7 15.65 -18.64 18.06
N ILE A 8 15.19 -19.84 17.79
CA ILE A 8 14.40 -20.17 16.61
C ILE A 8 12.95 -19.69 16.76
N LEU A 9 12.36 -19.95 17.91
CA LEU A 9 11.03 -19.44 18.21
C LEU A 9 11.01 -17.90 18.13
N LEU A 10 12.06 -17.24 18.61
CA LEU A 10 12.24 -15.79 18.47
C LEU A 10 12.38 -15.37 17.01
N ALA A 11 13.15 -16.09 16.20
CA ALA A 11 13.31 -15.78 14.77
C ALA A 11 11.99 -15.97 13.99
N VAL A 12 11.22 -17.03 14.29
CA VAL A 12 9.91 -17.29 13.68
C VAL A 12 8.91 -16.22 14.14
N ALA A 13 8.89 -15.88 15.41
CA ALA A 13 8.01 -14.84 15.94
C ALA A 13 8.36 -13.45 15.33
N ALA A 14 9.63 -13.11 15.23
CA ALA A 14 10.10 -11.88 14.57
C ALA A 14 9.74 -11.87 13.09
N GLY A 15 9.84 -13.00 12.39
CA GLY A 15 9.40 -13.17 11.00
C GLY A 15 7.89 -12.97 10.84
N MET A 16 7.08 -13.54 11.73
CA MET A 16 5.62 -13.33 11.72
C MET A 16 5.25 -11.87 12.00
N VAL A 17 5.85 -11.24 13.00
CA VAL A 17 5.62 -9.82 13.29
C VAL A 17 6.04 -8.96 12.11
N ALA A 18 7.21 -9.22 11.51
CA ALA A 18 7.68 -8.51 10.34
C ALA A 18 6.77 -8.71 9.12
N THR A 19 6.15 -9.89 8.96
CA THR A 19 5.17 -10.17 7.90
C THR A 19 3.89 -9.37 8.13
N VAL A 20 3.38 -9.34 9.35
CA VAL A 20 2.17 -8.58 9.71
C VAL A 20 2.39 -7.08 9.56
N VAL A 21 3.55 -6.57 10.00
CA VAL A 21 3.93 -5.15 9.86
C VAL A 21 4.28 -4.81 8.41
N GLY A 22 4.84 -5.74 7.65
CA GLY A 22 5.27 -5.56 6.27
C GLY A 22 4.14 -5.68 5.24
N VAL A 23 2.95 -6.24 5.59
CA VAL A 23 1.72 -6.10 4.80
C VAL A 23 1.24 -4.66 4.93
N HIS A 24 1.97 -3.78 4.29
CA HIS A 24 1.69 -2.37 4.29
C HIS A 24 0.55 -2.08 3.32
N VAL A 25 -0.63 -1.87 3.87
CA VAL A 25 -1.77 -1.35 3.12
C VAL A 25 -1.75 0.16 3.26
N GLU A 26 -1.48 0.84 2.17
CA GLU A 26 -1.73 2.27 2.04
C GLU A 26 -3.16 2.44 1.54
N ARG A 27 -3.98 3.11 2.33
CA ARG A 27 -5.33 3.51 1.95
C ARG A 27 -5.31 4.99 1.63
N ILE A 28 -5.82 5.34 0.47
CA ILE A 28 -6.01 6.73 0.04
C ILE A 28 -7.50 6.93 -0.19
N ASP A 29 -8.09 7.82 0.57
CA ASP A 29 -9.49 8.20 0.43
C ASP A 29 -9.57 9.55 -0.27
N TYR A 30 -10.39 9.61 -1.31
CA TYR A 30 -10.71 10.81 -2.07
C TYR A 30 -12.18 11.15 -1.77
N VAL A 31 -12.39 12.26 -1.13
CA VAL A 31 -13.75 12.74 -0.79
C VAL A 31 -13.96 14.11 -1.42
N VAL A 32 -14.98 14.21 -2.25
CA VAL A 32 -15.46 15.49 -2.76
C VAL A 32 -16.71 15.89 -2.00
N CYS A 33 -16.65 17.03 -1.35
CA CYS A 33 -17.75 17.59 -0.60
C CYS A 33 -17.72 19.12 -0.71
N ASP A 34 -18.87 19.75 -0.96
CA ASP A 34 -19.02 21.21 -1.04
C ASP A 34 -18.04 21.89 -2.01
N GLY A 35 -17.73 21.23 -3.11
CA GLY A 35 -16.80 21.75 -4.12
C GLY A 35 -15.33 21.72 -3.71
N VAL A 36 -14.98 20.98 -2.65
CA VAL A 36 -13.62 20.78 -2.17
C VAL A 36 -13.25 19.30 -2.28
N LEU A 37 -12.10 19.03 -2.88
CA LEU A 37 -11.50 17.69 -2.89
C LEU A 37 -10.62 17.54 -1.66
N HIS A 38 -10.92 16.54 -0.86
CA HIS A 38 -10.12 16.08 0.28
C HIS A 38 -9.42 14.77 -0.10
N ILE A 39 -8.13 14.71 0.09
CA ILE A 39 -7.34 13.49 -0.09
C ILE A 39 -6.74 13.13 1.25
N GLU A 40 -7.13 11.99 1.78
CA GLU A 40 -6.60 11.45 3.03
C GLU A 40 -5.81 10.19 2.72
N SER A 41 -4.57 10.13 3.13
CA SER A 41 -3.79 8.89 3.08
C SER A 41 -3.51 8.37 4.47
N SER A 42 -3.72 7.09 4.66
CA SER A 42 -3.38 6.40 5.88
C SER A 42 -2.42 5.24 5.58
N GLN A 43 -1.33 5.18 6.31
CA GLN A 43 -0.27 4.20 6.20
C GLN A 43 -0.07 3.51 7.54
N PHE A 44 0.55 2.32 7.54
CA PHE A 44 0.87 1.55 8.75
C PHE A 44 -0.35 1.38 9.68
N TRP A 45 -1.47 0.87 9.13
CA TRP A 45 -2.70 0.63 9.91
C TRP A 45 -3.26 1.91 10.57
N GLY A 46 -3.06 3.05 9.93
CA GLY A 46 -3.53 4.35 10.41
C GLY A 46 -2.58 5.07 11.38
N LEU A 47 -1.40 4.54 11.62
CA LEU A 47 -0.39 5.21 12.46
C LEU A 47 0.18 6.48 11.80
N LYS A 48 0.30 6.47 10.47
CA LYS A 48 0.70 7.66 9.71
C LYS A 48 -0.47 8.11 8.86
N LYS A 49 -0.95 9.31 9.10
CA LYS A 49 -2.01 9.95 8.32
C LYS A 49 -1.49 11.23 7.71
N SER A 50 -1.89 11.51 6.48
CA SER A 50 -1.72 12.81 5.86
C SER A 50 -3.01 13.22 5.18
N SER A 51 -3.34 14.50 5.23
CA SER A 51 -4.51 15.06 4.59
C SER A 51 -4.10 16.23 3.70
N TRP A 52 -4.76 16.37 2.58
CA TRP A 52 -4.61 17.46 1.65
C TRP A 52 -5.97 17.85 1.13
N GLN A 53 -6.19 19.13 0.89
CA GLN A 53 -7.46 19.63 0.37
C GLN A 53 -7.23 20.73 -0.67
N CYS A 54 -8.11 20.77 -1.66
CA CYS A 54 -8.09 21.80 -2.69
C CYS A 54 -9.50 22.04 -3.25
N PRO A 55 -9.92 23.28 -3.47
CA PRO A 55 -11.14 23.55 -4.19
C PRO A 55 -11.08 22.96 -5.60
N ILE A 56 -12.16 22.32 -6.05
CA ILE A 56 -12.21 21.67 -7.38
C ILE A 56 -11.98 22.70 -8.50
N LYS A 57 -12.46 23.92 -8.33
CA LYS A 57 -12.27 25.03 -9.28
C LYS A 57 -10.81 25.39 -9.53
N ASP A 58 -9.94 25.10 -8.57
CA ASP A 58 -8.50 25.39 -8.65
C ASP A 58 -7.72 24.23 -9.28
N ILE A 59 -8.39 23.10 -9.58
CA ILE A 59 -7.81 21.96 -10.25
C ILE A 59 -8.15 22.04 -11.72
N THR A 60 -7.14 22.20 -12.55
CA THR A 60 -7.27 22.36 -14.00
C THR A 60 -6.59 21.20 -14.74
N ASN A 61 -6.80 21.15 -16.08
CA ASN A 61 -6.13 20.17 -16.96
C ASN A 61 -6.21 18.72 -16.46
N VAL A 62 -7.36 18.31 -15.94
CA VAL A 62 -7.58 16.93 -15.50
C VAL A 62 -7.47 16.01 -16.71
N ARG A 63 -6.51 15.08 -16.65
CA ARG A 63 -6.15 14.21 -17.77
C ARG A 63 -5.75 12.82 -17.29
N ARG A 64 -5.87 11.88 -18.20
CA ARG A 64 -5.39 10.51 -17.99
C ARG A 64 -3.95 10.43 -18.44
N ARG A 65 -3.07 9.94 -17.56
CA ARG A 65 -1.67 9.72 -17.88
C ARG A 65 -1.36 8.24 -17.79
N VAL A 66 -0.81 7.69 -18.87
CA VAL A 66 -0.44 6.28 -18.95
C VAL A 66 1.05 6.13 -18.63
N TYR A 67 1.35 5.26 -17.69
CA TYR A 67 2.71 4.90 -17.32
C TYR A 67 2.96 3.44 -17.69
N SER A 68 4.10 3.18 -18.33
CA SER A 68 4.57 1.82 -18.51
C SER A 68 5.23 1.34 -17.23
N VAL A 69 4.75 0.23 -16.69
CA VAL A 69 5.28 -0.41 -15.48
C VAL A 69 5.67 -1.85 -15.81
N ARG A 70 6.52 -2.46 -14.98
CA ARG A 70 7.01 -3.83 -15.20
C ARG A 70 5.90 -4.87 -15.44
N THR A 71 4.74 -4.67 -14.86
CA THR A 71 3.59 -5.59 -14.91
C THR A 71 2.53 -5.20 -15.93
N GLY A 72 2.80 -4.18 -16.78
CA GLY A 72 1.83 -3.71 -17.78
C GLY A 72 1.74 -2.19 -17.84
N THR A 73 0.54 -1.67 -18.04
CA THR A 73 0.26 -0.23 -18.08
C THR A 73 -0.53 0.21 -16.87
N LEU A 74 -0.14 1.34 -16.28
CA LEU A 74 -0.85 1.99 -15.19
C LEU A 74 -1.39 3.32 -15.69
N THR A 75 -2.70 3.49 -15.69
CA THR A 75 -3.34 4.77 -16.03
C THR A 75 -3.70 5.50 -14.73
N LEU A 76 -3.16 6.70 -14.57
CA LEU A 76 -3.48 7.60 -13.46
C LEU A 76 -4.34 8.75 -13.96
N LEU A 77 -5.26 9.20 -13.11
CA LEU A 77 -5.90 10.48 -13.24
C LEU A 77 -5.00 11.53 -12.60
N VAL A 78 -4.68 12.60 -13.31
CA VAL A 78 -3.83 13.69 -12.84
C VAL A 78 -4.47 15.03 -13.15
N GLY A 79 -4.21 16.01 -12.32
CA GLY A 79 -4.66 17.39 -12.53
C GLY A 79 -3.59 18.38 -12.12
N ASP A 80 -3.71 19.61 -12.56
CA ASP A 80 -2.82 20.69 -12.18
C ASP A 80 -3.49 21.53 -11.10
N SER A 81 -2.84 21.75 -9.97
CA SER A 81 -3.28 22.60 -8.87
C SER A 81 -2.34 23.80 -8.73
N PRO A 82 -2.70 24.83 -7.96
CA PRO A 82 -1.82 25.95 -7.65
C PRO A 82 -0.47 25.53 -7.02
N TYR A 83 -0.43 24.33 -6.44
CA TYR A 83 0.75 23.78 -5.79
C TYR A 83 1.54 22.79 -6.67
N GLY A 84 1.11 22.62 -7.93
CA GLY A 84 1.73 21.72 -8.91
C GLY A 84 0.81 20.57 -9.35
N GLU A 85 1.39 19.62 -10.11
CA GLU A 85 0.64 18.45 -10.58
C GLU A 85 0.26 17.55 -9.40
N ILE A 86 -1.01 17.20 -9.32
CA ILE A 86 -1.56 16.27 -8.32
C ILE A 86 -1.97 14.96 -8.97
N LYS A 87 -1.74 13.88 -8.28
CA LYS A 87 -2.21 12.54 -8.67
C LYS A 87 -3.54 12.26 -7.99
N LEU A 88 -4.57 12.10 -8.79
CA LEU A 88 -5.93 11.82 -8.35
C LEU A 88 -6.22 10.30 -8.27
N GLY A 89 -5.17 9.49 -8.31
CA GLY A 89 -5.24 8.03 -8.14
C GLY A 89 -5.32 7.24 -9.43
N LYS A 90 -5.47 5.91 -9.30
CA LYS A 90 -5.58 4.99 -10.45
C LYS A 90 -6.92 5.19 -11.13
N TYR A 91 -6.89 5.51 -12.42
CA TYR A 91 -8.09 5.84 -13.20
C TYR A 91 -9.22 4.80 -13.06
N ARG A 92 -8.88 3.53 -13.04
CA ARG A 92 -9.88 2.45 -12.89
C ARG A 92 -10.73 2.59 -11.62
N ILE A 93 -10.15 3.15 -10.55
CA ILE A 93 -10.80 3.33 -9.25
C ILE A 93 -11.42 4.72 -9.17
N THR A 94 -10.68 5.74 -9.63
CA THR A 94 -11.02 7.15 -9.46
C THR A 94 -11.79 7.75 -10.63
N LYS A 95 -12.29 6.93 -11.57
CA LYS A 95 -13.08 7.40 -12.73
C LYS A 95 -14.30 8.23 -12.33
N GLU A 96 -14.89 7.97 -11.17
CA GLU A 96 -16.02 8.75 -10.65
C GLU A 96 -15.60 10.18 -10.29
N LEU A 97 -14.36 10.41 -9.86
CA LEU A 97 -13.83 11.74 -9.60
C LEU A 97 -13.76 12.61 -10.88
N GLU A 98 -13.60 11.98 -12.05
CA GLU A 98 -13.56 12.71 -13.31
C GLU A 98 -14.84 13.50 -13.55
N LYS A 99 -15.97 13.03 -13.02
CA LYS A 99 -17.28 13.72 -13.12
C LYS A 99 -17.28 15.07 -12.40
N CYS A 100 -16.53 15.21 -11.32
CA CYS A 100 -16.45 16.45 -10.55
C CYS A 100 -15.82 17.60 -11.35
N PHE A 101 -15.03 17.28 -12.36
CA PHE A 101 -14.33 18.25 -13.19
C PHE A 101 -15.04 18.53 -14.51
N GLN A 102 -16.21 17.93 -14.75
CA GLN A 102 -17.00 18.15 -15.95
C GLN A 102 -17.94 19.33 -15.77
N PRO A 103 -18.24 20.08 -16.87
CA PRO A 103 -19.26 21.09 -16.84
C PRO A 103 -20.62 20.51 -16.42
N GLY A 104 -21.28 21.14 -15.46
CA GLY A 104 -22.58 20.69 -14.96
C GLY A 104 -22.52 19.84 -13.68
N TYR A 105 -21.36 19.67 -13.08
CA TYR A 105 -21.26 19.05 -11.76
C TYR A 105 -22.00 19.87 -10.69
N GLN A 106 -22.97 19.23 -10.01
CA GLN A 106 -23.88 19.89 -9.07
C GLN A 106 -23.43 19.85 -7.61
N GLY A 107 -22.17 19.45 -7.35
CA GLY A 107 -21.66 19.40 -5.98
C GLY A 107 -22.03 18.14 -5.21
N GLU A 108 -22.45 17.06 -5.89
CA GLU A 108 -22.74 15.78 -5.26
C GLU A 108 -21.52 15.27 -4.49
N ARG A 109 -21.77 14.68 -3.31
CA ARG A 109 -20.69 14.02 -2.56
C ARG A 109 -20.22 12.79 -3.31
N ILE A 110 -18.93 12.75 -3.62
CA ILE A 110 -18.28 11.58 -4.21
C ILE A 110 -17.20 11.11 -3.25
N GLU A 111 -17.19 9.82 -2.97
CA GLU A 111 -16.21 9.20 -2.09
C GLU A 111 -15.63 7.97 -2.79
N VAL A 112 -14.32 7.94 -2.93
CA VAL A 112 -13.58 6.85 -3.58
C VAL A 112 -12.38 6.48 -2.73
N SER A 113 -12.20 5.18 -2.48
CA SER A 113 -11.04 4.67 -1.74
C SER A 113 -10.14 3.84 -2.64
N GLU A 114 -8.85 4.10 -2.58
CA GLU A 114 -7.82 3.33 -3.24
C GLU A 114 -6.95 2.60 -2.22
N PHE A 115 -6.75 1.30 -2.44
CA PHE A 115 -5.86 0.48 -1.62
C PHE A 115 -4.63 0.09 -2.43
N THR A 116 -3.46 0.34 -1.88
CA THR A 116 -2.18 -0.08 -2.45
C THR A 116 -1.50 -1.06 -1.52
N HIS A 117 -1.26 -2.28 -2.02
CA HIS A 117 -0.52 -3.30 -1.29
C HIS A 117 0.93 -3.29 -1.72
N ARG A 118 1.84 -3.16 -0.77
CA ARG A 118 3.28 -3.39 -0.98
C ARG A 118 3.63 -4.79 -0.51
N THR A 119 3.69 -5.75 -1.44
CA THR A 119 3.86 -7.18 -1.13
C THR A 119 5.31 -7.66 -1.14
N ILE A 120 6.28 -6.85 -1.58
CA ILE A 120 7.66 -7.30 -1.79
C ILE A 120 8.35 -7.64 -0.46
N LEU A 121 8.22 -6.79 0.54
CA LEU A 121 8.88 -7.00 1.83
C LEU A 121 8.35 -8.23 2.59
N PRO A 122 7.02 -8.46 2.69
CA PRO A 122 6.46 -9.67 3.31
C PRO A 122 6.90 -10.96 2.62
N LEU A 123 6.98 -10.96 1.30
CA LEU A 123 7.43 -12.12 0.54
C LEU A 123 8.90 -12.45 0.84
N LEU A 124 9.74 -11.44 0.91
CA LEU A 124 11.17 -11.58 1.22
C LEU A 124 11.38 -12.12 2.64
N LEU A 125 10.63 -11.61 3.62
CA LEU A 125 10.67 -12.07 5.01
C LEU A 125 10.15 -13.49 5.16
N PHE A 126 9.09 -13.85 4.41
CA PHE A 126 8.59 -15.22 4.36
C PHE A 126 9.65 -16.18 3.80
N CYS A 127 10.34 -15.81 2.71
CA CYS A 127 11.44 -16.60 2.14
C CYS A 127 12.57 -16.79 3.15
N ILE A 128 12.98 -15.74 3.88
CA ILE A 128 14.02 -15.83 4.92
C ILE A 128 13.58 -16.77 6.04
N ALA A 129 12.33 -16.68 6.51
CA ALA A 129 11.79 -17.55 7.54
C ALA A 129 11.77 -19.03 7.10
N VAL A 130 11.41 -19.32 5.84
CA VAL A 130 11.43 -20.68 5.28
C VAL A 130 12.84 -21.22 5.19
N ILE A 131 13.81 -20.43 4.77
CA ILE A 131 15.22 -20.83 4.69
C ILE A 131 15.75 -21.14 6.10
N ALA A 132 15.52 -20.24 7.07
CA ALA A 132 15.93 -20.44 8.46
C ALA A 132 15.32 -21.71 9.08
N TYR A 133 14.03 -21.97 8.79
CA TYR A 133 13.35 -23.20 9.23
C TYR A 133 13.98 -24.46 8.63
N ARG A 134 14.33 -24.41 7.34
CA ARG A 134 14.95 -25.53 6.63
C ARG A 134 16.33 -25.90 7.17
N GLU A 135 17.17 -24.89 7.40
CA GLU A 135 18.49 -25.05 8.02
C GLU A 135 18.40 -25.67 9.42
N LEU A 136 17.46 -25.19 10.21
CA LEU A 136 17.19 -25.70 11.52
C LEU A 136 16.80 -27.17 11.53
N ARG A 137 15.84 -27.54 10.65
CA ARG A 137 15.42 -28.94 10.53
C ARG A 137 16.60 -29.86 10.17
N GLY A 138 17.57 -29.35 9.38
CA GLY A 138 18.80 -30.02 9.05
C GLY A 138 19.68 -30.28 10.28
N VAL A 139 19.86 -29.28 11.13
CA VAL A 139 20.64 -29.38 12.38
C VAL A 139 20.03 -30.37 13.37
N MET A 140 18.70 -30.27 13.57
CA MET A 140 18.01 -31.22 14.49
C MET A 140 18.07 -32.68 14.02
N ARG A 141 18.09 -32.92 12.69
CA ARG A 141 18.24 -34.27 12.14
C ARG A 141 19.66 -34.83 12.35
N LYS A 142 20.69 -34.00 12.27
CA LYS A 142 22.06 -34.39 12.54
C LYS A 142 22.27 -34.75 14.03
N GLU A 143 21.79 -33.93 14.96
CA GLU A 143 21.86 -34.19 16.40
C GLU A 143 21.21 -35.55 16.77
N LYS A 144 20.04 -35.86 16.16
CA LYS A 144 19.40 -37.17 16.40
C LYS A 144 20.18 -38.38 15.85
N ARG A 145 21.03 -38.17 14.85
CA ARG A 145 21.84 -39.25 14.26
C ARG A 145 23.12 -39.51 15.05
N ASP A 146 23.62 -38.51 15.74
CA ASP A 146 24.84 -38.59 16.55
C ASP A 146 24.57 -39.13 17.98
N GLU A 147 23.31 -39.26 18.39
CA GLU A 147 22.87 -39.85 19.67
C GLU A 147 22.57 -41.38 19.59
N HIS A 148 22.70 -42.00 18.40
CA HIS A 148 22.55 -43.44 18.16
C HIS A 148 23.84 -44.03 17.65
#